data_72466be7c7398d15f7b28ae6976b9cf7
#
_entry.id   72466be7c7398d15f7b28ae6976b9cf7
#
_cell.length_a   1.000
_cell.length_b   1.000
_cell.length_c   1.000
_cell.angle_alpha   90.00
_cell.angle_beta   90.00
_cell.angle_gamma   90.00
#
_symmetry.space_group_name_H-M   'P 1'
#
loop_
_entity.id
_entity.type
_entity.pdbx_description
1 polymer ?
#
loop_
_entity_poly.entity_id
_entity_poly.type
_entity_poly.pdbx_seq_one_letter_code
_entity_poly.pdbx_strand_id
1 'polypeptide(L)'
;MKKLKKIITALLVFSLIFCTLCFLFALGINIYMISFSKDYIFSEVEDVPAAQATMILGAGVSISGTISFVARDRVEAALDLYHKEKAEKVIISGDHGRKNYDEVNSMKNYIKLMHHIDDQNIFLDHAGFSTYESMYRARDVFLMDDVIVVSQEFHLPRAIYIARKLGLNAVGYVAPEISPFSKKTHISWNIREFLARVKSFFLVAFNAKPTYLGEAFPISGDGRASWD
;
A
#
# COMPACT_ATOMS: atom_id res chain seq x y z
N MET A 1 -23.72 -39.79 29.50
CA MET A 1 -22.28 -39.41 29.42
C MET A 1 -21.61 -39.85 28.16
N LYS A 2 -21.62 -41.14 27.71
CA LYS A 2 -20.93 -41.61 26.51
C LYS A 2 -21.40 -40.94 25.20
N LYS A 3 -22.72 -40.69 24.99
CA LYS A 3 -23.26 -39.99 23.83
C LYS A 3 -22.77 -38.51 23.76
N LEU A 4 -22.79 -37.82 24.90
CA LEU A 4 -22.33 -36.43 24.97
C LEU A 4 -20.81 -36.30 24.60
N LYS A 5 -19.98 -37.21 25.12
CA LYS A 5 -18.55 -37.27 24.75
C LYS A 5 -18.35 -37.46 23.24
N LYS A 6 -19.10 -38.37 22.61
CA LYS A 6 -19.02 -38.61 21.16
C LYS A 6 -19.40 -37.36 20.35
N ILE A 7 -20.47 -36.64 20.76
CA ILE A 7 -20.90 -35.39 20.10
C ILE A 7 -19.81 -34.31 20.23
N ILE A 8 -19.27 -34.11 21.45
CA ILE A 8 -18.19 -33.14 21.68
C ILE A 8 -16.97 -33.48 20.83
N THR A 9 -16.54 -34.74 20.78
CA THR A 9 -15.41 -35.17 19.95
C THR A 9 -15.67 -34.90 18.46
N ALA A 10 -16.87 -35.21 17.96
CA ALA A 10 -17.24 -34.93 16.58
C ALA A 10 -17.21 -33.43 16.25
N LEU A 11 -17.70 -32.56 17.13
CA LEU A 11 -17.65 -31.12 16.97
C LEU A 11 -16.21 -30.58 16.99
N LEU A 12 -15.36 -31.10 17.86
CA LEU A 12 -13.94 -30.70 17.89
C LEU A 12 -13.20 -31.11 16.60
N VAL A 13 -13.44 -32.34 16.12
CA VAL A 13 -12.85 -32.81 14.85
C VAL A 13 -13.36 -31.97 13.69
N PHE A 14 -14.66 -31.69 13.62
CA PHE A 14 -15.23 -30.83 12.59
C PHE A 14 -14.63 -29.42 12.63
N SER A 15 -14.55 -28.81 13.82
CA SER A 15 -13.93 -27.50 14.00
C SER A 15 -12.47 -27.50 13.56
N LEU A 16 -11.71 -28.52 13.90
CA LEU A 16 -10.30 -28.66 13.48
C LEU A 16 -10.16 -28.73 11.96
N ILE A 17 -10.98 -29.58 11.31
CA ILE A 17 -10.99 -29.71 9.86
C ILE A 17 -11.36 -28.37 9.20
N PHE A 18 -12.40 -27.70 9.69
CA PHE A 18 -12.84 -26.41 9.17
C PHE A 18 -11.74 -25.34 9.31
N CYS A 19 -11.13 -25.22 10.50
CA CYS A 19 -10.02 -24.28 10.71
C CYS A 19 -8.82 -24.58 9.79
N THR A 20 -8.50 -25.86 9.59
CA THR A 20 -7.42 -26.29 8.69
C THR A 20 -7.73 -25.89 7.25
N LEU A 21 -8.95 -26.10 6.76
CA LEU A 21 -9.36 -25.70 5.42
C LEU A 21 -9.32 -24.17 5.24
N CYS A 22 -9.80 -23.41 6.22
CA CYS A 22 -9.71 -21.95 6.20
C CYS A 22 -8.25 -21.47 6.15
N PHE A 23 -7.37 -22.09 6.93
CA PHE A 23 -5.94 -21.76 6.91
C PHE A 23 -5.29 -22.09 5.56
N LEU A 24 -5.56 -23.26 4.99
CA LEU A 24 -5.04 -23.64 3.67
C LEU A 24 -5.56 -22.73 2.57
N PHE A 25 -6.81 -22.31 2.63
CA PHE A 25 -7.38 -21.32 1.72
C PHE A 25 -6.68 -19.96 1.85
N ALA A 26 -6.49 -19.46 3.07
CA ALA A 26 -5.76 -18.23 3.32
C ALA A 26 -4.30 -18.31 2.84
N LEU A 27 -3.64 -19.45 3.03
CA LEU A 27 -2.29 -19.70 2.51
C LEU A 27 -2.27 -19.68 0.98
N GLY A 28 -3.24 -20.32 0.33
CA GLY A 28 -3.40 -20.30 -1.12
C GLY A 28 -3.55 -18.90 -1.68
N ILE A 29 -4.37 -18.04 -1.04
CA ILE A 29 -4.49 -16.61 -1.40
C ILE A 29 -3.14 -15.90 -1.30
N ASN A 30 -2.39 -16.13 -0.22
CA ASN A 30 -1.09 -15.50 -0.03
C ASN A 30 -0.08 -15.91 -1.09
N ILE A 31 0.02 -17.22 -1.39
CA ILE A 31 0.91 -17.75 -2.43
C ILE A 31 0.52 -17.16 -3.80
N TYR A 32 -0.78 -17.17 -4.12
CA TYR A 32 -1.28 -16.62 -5.38
C TYR A 32 -0.92 -15.14 -5.54
N MET A 33 -1.16 -14.32 -4.51
CA MET A 33 -0.92 -12.89 -4.57
C MET A 33 0.57 -12.56 -4.72
N ILE A 34 1.45 -13.26 -3.99
CA ILE A 34 2.90 -13.11 -4.08
C ILE A 34 3.38 -13.54 -5.48
N SER A 35 2.94 -14.70 -5.96
CA SER A 35 3.31 -15.22 -7.29
C SER A 35 2.84 -14.31 -8.42
N PHE A 36 1.63 -13.75 -8.30
CA PHE A 36 1.07 -12.81 -9.28
C PHE A 36 1.88 -11.52 -9.38
N SER A 37 2.39 -11.04 -8.25
CA SER A 37 3.02 -9.70 -8.17
C SER A 37 4.53 -9.70 -8.39
N LYS A 38 5.21 -10.85 -8.26
CA LYS A 38 6.67 -10.95 -8.22
C LYS A 38 7.37 -10.34 -9.46
N ASP A 39 6.79 -10.52 -10.64
CA ASP A 39 7.39 -10.08 -11.90
C ASP A 39 7.19 -8.57 -12.15
N TYR A 40 6.48 -7.88 -11.25
CA TYR A 40 6.20 -6.44 -11.28
C TYR A 40 6.87 -5.68 -10.13
N ILE A 41 7.75 -6.32 -9.35
CA ILE A 41 8.44 -5.71 -8.21
C ILE A 41 9.93 -5.66 -8.50
N PHE A 42 10.50 -4.47 -8.36
CA PHE A 42 11.88 -4.14 -8.68
C PHE A 42 12.61 -3.64 -7.43
N SER A 43 13.90 -3.96 -7.31
CA SER A 43 14.78 -3.48 -6.24
C SER A 43 15.82 -2.50 -6.74
N GLU A 44 16.13 -2.51 -8.04
CA GLU A 44 17.08 -1.60 -8.66
C GLU A 44 16.32 -0.54 -9.47
N VAL A 45 16.67 0.73 -9.29
CA VAL A 45 15.97 1.87 -9.94
C VAL A 45 16.08 1.77 -11.48
N GLU A 46 17.21 1.30 -11.96
CA GLU A 46 17.51 1.17 -13.38
C GLU A 46 16.50 0.25 -14.10
N ASP A 47 16.05 -0.79 -13.43
CA ASP A 47 15.11 -1.80 -13.94
C ASP A 47 13.64 -1.34 -13.88
N VAL A 48 13.34 -0.28 -13.11
CA VAL A 48 11.97 0.22 -12.96
C VAL A 48 11.53 0.90 -14.27
N PRO A 49 10.43 0.47 -14.90
CA PRO A 49 9.86 1.17 -16.05
C PRO A 49 9.35 2.56 -15.65
N ALA A 50 9.41 3.52 -16.58
CA ALA A 50 8.84 4.84 -16.33
C ALA A 50 7.32 4.78 -16.22
N ALA A 51 6.74 5.69 -15.42
CA ALA A 51 5.31 5.82 -15.21
C ALA A 51 4.92 7.29 -14.98
N GLN A 52 3.60 7.60 -15.02
CA GLN A 52 3.06 8.94 -14.78
C GLN A 52 3.44 9.48 -13.39
N ALA A 53 3.42 8.61 -12.39
CA ALA A 53 3.76 9.02 -11.03
C ALA A 53 4.42 7.92 -10.21
N THR A 54 5.20 8.34 -9.21
CA THR A 54 5.59 7.51 -8.09
C THR A 54 4.61 7.72 -6.94
N MET A 55 4.08 6.63 -6.36
CA MET A 55 3.10 6.66 -5.29
C MET A 55 3.71 6.22 -3.97
N ILE A 56 3.73 7.13 -3.01
CA ILE A 56 4.18 6.90 -1.63
C ILE A 56 2.97 6.50 -0.79
N LEU A 57 2.98 5.28 -0.26
CA LEU A 57 1.94 4.83 0.67
C LEU A 57 2.28 5.23 2.11
N GLY A 58 1.29 5.68 2.87
CA GLY A 58 1.43 6.03 4.27
C GLY A 58 1.99 4.89 5.13
N ALA A 59 2.78 5.24 6.14
CA ALA A 59 3.44 4.28 7.04
C ALA A 59 3.56 4.78 8.49
N GLY A 60 2.72 5.72 8.85
CA GLY A 60 2.62 6.26 10.19
C GLY A 60 3.40 7.56 10.41
N VAL A 61 2.78 8.40 11.23
CA VAL A 61 3.32 9.68 11.70
C VAL A 61 3.14 9.78 13.21
N SER A 62 4.05 10.44 13.89
CA SER A 62 3.92 10.74 15.31
C SER A 62 2.90 11.88 15.54
N ILE A 63 2.44 12.02 16.79
CA ILE A 63 1.57 13.14 17.20
C ILE A 63 2.21 14.50 16.94
N SER A 64 3.56 14.58 16.95
CA SER A 64 4.32 15.80 16.64
C SER A 64 4.45 16.08 15.13
N GLY A 65 3.86 15.29 14.25
CA GLY A 65 3.99 15.43 12.80
C GLY A 65 5.28 14.87 12.21
N THR A 66 6.12 14.19 13.02
CA THR A 66 7.33 13.55 12.51
C THR A 66 6.99 12.25 11.81
N ILE A 67 7.41 12.09 10.56
CA ILE A 67 7.21 10.85 9.79
C ILE A 67 8.01 9.69 10.40
N SER A 68 7.47 8.48 10.32
CA SER A 68 8.16 7.26 10.77
C SER A 68 9.39 6.96 9.90
N PHE A 69 10.33 6.16 10.40
CA PHE A 69 11.46 5.68 9.59
C PHE A 69 10.99 4.96 8.33
N VAL A 70 9.92 4.15 8.43
CA VAL A 70 9.31 3.47 7.29
C VAL A 70 8.76 4.45 6.25
N ALA A 71 8.09 5.53 6.68
CA ALA A 71 7.60 6.56 5.79
C ALA A 71 8.74 7.34 5.12
N ARG A 72 9.81 7.63 5.89
CA ARG A 72 11.01 8.28 5.35
C ARG A 72 11.67 7.43 4.27
N ASP A 73 11.88 6.13 4.52
CA ASP A 73 12.47 5.23 3.53
C ASP A 73 11.68 5.24 2.21
N ARG A 74 10.33 5.27 2.28
CA ARG A 74 9.47 5.37 1.10
C ARG A 74 9.60 6.70 0.37
N VAL A 75 9.65 7.80 1.13
CA VAL A 75 9.81 9.13 0.54
C VAL A 75 11.14 9.22 -0.19
N GLU A 76 12.26 8.85 0.45
CA GLU A 76 13.58 8.90 -0.18
C GLU A 76 13.64 8.04 -1.44
N ALA A 77 13.09 6.82 -1.39
CA ALA A 77 13.05 5.92 -2.55
C ALA A 77 12.18 6.49 -3.70
N ALA A 78 11.06 7.11 -3.39
CA ALA A 78 10.20 7.73 -4.40
C ALA A 78 10.86 8.94 -5.05
N LEU A 79 11.61 9.72 -4.28
CA LEU A 79 12.32 10.89 -4.78
C LEU A 79 13.54 10.51 -5.63
N ASP A 80 14.22 9.41 -5.31
CA ASP A 80 15.27 8.87 -6.18
C ASP A 80 14.71 8.50 -7.56
N LEU A 81 13.54 7.84 -7.62
CA LEU A 81 12.84 7.56 -8.87
C LEU A 81 12.46 8.83 -9.63
N TYR A 82 11.94 9.85 -8.93
CA TYR A 82 11.57 11.13 -9.52
C TYR A 82 12.80 11.85 -10.11
N HIS A 83 13.90 11.96 -9.37
CA HIS A 83 15.13 12.62 -9.83
C HIS A 83 15.84 11.86 -10.96
N LYS A 84 15.62 10.55 -11.06
CA LYS A 84 16.09 9.72 -12.19
C LYS A 84 15.08 9.66 -13.34
N GLU A 85 14.11 10.56 -13.35
CA GLU A 85 13.11 10.71 -14.43
C GLU A 85 12.30 9.44 -14.71
N LYS A 86 12.16 8.56 -13.69
CA LYS A 86 11.29 7.37 -13.78
C LYS A 86 9.81 7.73 -13.59
N ALA A 87 9.51 8.89 -13.02
CA ALA A 87 8.16 9.43 -12.88
C ALA A 87 8.17 10.95 -12.92
N GLU A 88 7.17 11.55 -13.57
CA GLU A 88 7.01 13.00 -13.67
C GLU A 88 6.37 13.62 -12.44
N LYS A 89 5.61 12.84 -11.70
CA LYS A 89 4.81 13.29 -10.54
C LYS A 89 5.08 12.40 -9.32
N VAL A 90 4.82 12.97 -8.14
CA VAL A 90 4.86 12.27 -6.86
C VAL A 90 3.47 12.37 -6.24
N ILE A 91 2.85 11.24 -5.89
CA ILE A 91 1.61 11.23 -5.13
C ILE A 91 1.83 10.61 -3.76
N ILE A 92 1.36 11.30 -2.72
CA ILE A 92 1.41 10.86 -1.33
C ILE A 92 0.01 10.42 -0.94
N SER A 93 -0.19 9.14 -0.63
CA SER A 93 -1.49 8.60 -0.22
C SER A 93 -1.43 8.05 1.20
N GLY A 94 -2.27 8.59 2.07
CA GLY A 94 -2.27 8.23 3.49
C GLY A 94 -3.56 8.62 4.21
N ASP A 95 -3.57 8.39 5.52
CA ASP A 95 -4.71 8.69 6.39
C ASP A 95 -4.62 10.12 6.94
N HIS A 96 -5.64 10.95 6.65
CA HIS A 96 -5.89 12.25 7.25
C HIS A 96 -7.28 12.28 7.92
N GLY A 97 -7.83 11.13 8.29
CA GLY A 97 -9.18 11.02 8.85
C GLY A 97 -9.31 11.44 10.33
N ARG A 98 -8.23 11.83 11.01
CA ARG A 98 -8.23 12.18 12.44
C ARG A 98 -7.62 13.55 12.67
N LYS A 99 -8.25 14.36 13.54
CA LYS A 99 -7.88 15.77 13.83
C LYS A 99 -6.40 16.01 14.20
N ASN A 100 -5.71 15.00 14.74
CA ASN A 100 -4.29 15.09 15.17
C ASN A 100 -3.41 14.06 14.45
N TYR A 101 -3.83 13.59 13.28
CA TYR A 101 -3.09 12.59 12.53
C TYR A 101 -3.16 12.90 11.04
N ASP A 102 -2.07 13.39 10.49
CA ASP A 102 -1.96 13.82 9.10
C ASP A 102 -0.64 13.30 8.51
N GLU A 103 -0.72 12.09 7.95
CA GLU A 103 0.43 11.47 7.30
C GLU A 103 0.84 12.22 6.04
N VAL A 104 -0.15 12.68 5.28
CA VAL A 104 0.02 13.20 3.94
C VAL A 104 0.76 14.53 3.99
N ASN A 105 0.28 15.50 4.77
CA ASN A 105 0.96 16.77 4.94
C ASN A 105 2.30 16.64 5.66
N SER A 106 2.44 15.68 6.58
CA SER A 106 3.72 15.42 7.24
C SER A 106 4.79 14.96 6.24
N MET A 107 4.46 14.06 5.34
CA MET A 107 5.38 13.61 4.27
C MET A 107 5.63 14.73 3.25
N LYS A 108 4.61 15.51 2.84
CA LYS A 108 4.79 16.69 1.98
C LYS A 108 5.76 17.69 2.60
N ASN A 109 5.58 18.00 3.89
CA ASN A 109 6.43 18.97 4.59
C ASN A 109 7.87 18.46 4.68
N TYR A 110 8.07 17.16 4.89
CA TYR A 110 9.40 16.55 4.85
C TYR A 110 10.03 16.72 3.46
N ILE A 111 9.30 16.42 2.39
CA ILE A 111 9.78 16.61 1.01
C ILE A 111 10.19 18.06 0.76
N LYS A 112 9.34 19.01 1.12
CA LYS A 112 9.63 20.45 0.91
C LYS A 112 10.81 20.95 1.73
N LEU A 113 11.09 20.35 2.89
CA LEU A 113 12.21 20.73 3.74
C LEU A 113 13.54 20.16 3.23
N MET A 114 13.52 18.93 2.77
CA MET A 114 14.74 18.16 2.47
C MET A 114 15.09 18.10 0.98
N HIS A 115 14.10 18.35 0.10
CA HIS A 115 14.24 18.17 -1.34
C HIS A 115 13.65 19.32 -2.12
N HIS A 116 14.18 19.59 -3.32
CA HIS A 116 13.68 20.60 -4.24
C HIS A 116 12.85 19.95 -5.34
N ILE A 117 11.54 19.81 -5.08
CA ILE A 117 10.55 19.36 -6.08
C ILE A 117 9.57 20.51 -6.30
N ASP A 118 9.19 20.74 -7.55
CA ASP A 118 8.18 21.71 -7.90
C ASP A 118 6.82 21.30 -7.28
N ASP A 119 6.20 22.22 -6.57
CA ASP A 119 4.92 22.03 -5.87
C ASP A 119 3.81 21.49 -6.79
N GLN A 120 3.82 21.87 -8.08
CA GLN A 120 2.86 21.39 -9.08
C GLN A 120 3.02 19.89 -9.39
N ASN A 121 4.14 19.26 -9.03
CA ASN A 121 4.42 17.86 -9.25
C ASN A 121 4.11 16.98 -8.03
N ILE A 122 3.65 17.57 -6.90
CA ILE A 122 3.31 16.84 -5.68
C ILE A 122 1.79 16.80 -5.52
N PHE A 123 1.22 15.61 -5.58
CA PHE A 123 -0.20 15.32 -5.35
C PHE A 123 -0.43 14.73 -3.98
N LEU A 124 -1.57 15.07 -3.37
CA LEU A 124 -1.96 14.61 -2.04
C LEU A 124 -3.27 13.82 -2.08
N ASP A 125 -3.24 12.60 -1.59
CA ASP A 125 -4.42 11.76 -1.39
C ASP A 125 -4.70 11.61 0.11
N HIS A 126 -5.58 12.44 0.63
CA HIS A 126 -5.97 12.51 2.04
C HIS A 126 -6.95 11.40 2.48
N ALA A 127 -7.47 10.63 1.54
CA ALA A 127 -8.44 9.57 1.80
C ALA A 127 -7.92 8.16 1.46
N GLY A 128 -6.61 7.98 1.45
CA GLY A 128 -5.93 6.69 1.32
C GLY A 128 -5.94 5.88 2.63
N PHE A 129 -7.13 5.64 3.23
CA PHE A 129 -7.27 4.97 4.53
C PHE A 129 -6.86 3.49 4.53
N SER A 130 -6.71 2.92 3.37
CA SER A 130 -6.17 1.57 3.18
C SER A 130 -5.51 1.45 1.82
N THR A 131 -4.61 0.46 1.66
CA THR A 131 -3.96 0.21 0.37
C THR A 131 -4.97 -0.02 -0.77
N TYR A 132 -6.13 -0.63 -0.47
CA TYR A 132 -7.19 -0.82 -1.45
C TYR A 132 -7.78 0.51 -1.92
N GLU A 133 -8.09 1.41 -0.98
CA GLU A 133 -8.65 2.73 -1.28
C GLU A 133 -7.63 3.61 -1.99
N SER A 134 -6.35 3.57 -1.58
CA SER A 134 -5.26 4.28 -2.28
C SER A 134 -5.19 3.90 -3.76
N MET A 135 -5.22 2.60 -4.10
CA MET A 135 -5.17 2.14 -5.48
C MET A 135 -6.47 2.45 -6.24
N TYR A 136 -7.62 2.35 -5.57
CA TYR A 136 -8.90 2.70 -6.17
C TYR A 136 -8.95 4.20 -6.54
N ARG A 137 -8.49 5.06 -5.64
CA ARG A 137 -8.43 6.50 -5.83
C ARG A 137 -7.35 6.92 -6.84
N ALA A 138 -6.22 6.23 -6.89
CA ALA A 138 -5.21 6.43 -7.93
C ALA A 138 -5.83 6.34 -9.34
N ARG A 139 -6.70 5.34 -9.56
CA ARG A 139 -7.41 5.16 -10.83
C ARG A 139 -8.54 6.18 -11.04
N ASP A 140 -9.43 6.34 -10.06
CA ASP A 140 -10.73 7.02 -10.27
C ASP A 140 -10.72 8.50 -9.86
N VAL A 141 -9.82 8.92 -8.97
CA VAL A 141 -9.68 10.32 -8.52
C VAL A 141 -8.50 10.98 -9.22
N PHE A 142 -7.34 10.31 -9.24
CA PHE A 142 -6.15 10.86 -9.88
C PHE A 142 -6.01 10.47 -11.35
N LEU A 143 -6.94 9.67 -11.87
CA LEU A 143 -7.08 9.25 -13.27
C LEU A 143 -5.76 8.74 -13.85
N MET A 144 -5.06 7.92 -13.07
CA MET A 144 -3.80 7.32 -13.47
C MET A 144 -4.04 6.05 -14.29
N ASP A 145 -3.24 5.87 -15.33
CA ASP A 145 -3.15 4.62 -16.11
C ASP A 145 -2.01 3.74 -15.61
N ASP A 146 -0.87 4.36 -15.27
CA ASP A 146 0.31 3.68 -14.77
C ASP A 146 0.91 4.37 -13.54
N VAL A 147 1.56 3.57 -12.68
CA VAL A 147 2.10 4.05 -11.39
C VAL A 147 3.22 3.16 -10.87
N ILE A 148 4.26 3.79 -10.30
CA ILE A 148 5.28 3.10 -9.52
C ILE A 148 4.90 3.19 -8.05
N VAL A 149 4.48 2.08 -7.43
CA VAL A 149 4.14 2.02 -6.01
C VAL A 149 5.38 1.80 -5.18
N VAL A 150 5.71 2.73 -4.30
CA VAL A 150 6.90 2.67 -3.45
C VAL A 150 6.53 2.21 -2.05
N SER A 151 7.10 1.09 -1.60
CA SER A 151 6.87 0.53 -0.28
C SER A 151 7.94 -0.49 0.10
N GLN A 152 7.89 -1.00 1.36
CA GLN A 152 8.75 -2.10 1.78
C GLN A 152 8.36 -3.41 1.08
N GLU A 153 9.31 -4.32 0.93
CA GLU A 153 9.18 -5.59 0.23
C GLU A 153 7.98 -6.42 0.69
N PHE A 154 7.75 -6.53 2.01
CA PHE A 154 6.65 -7.33 2.56
C PHE A 154 5.25 -6.84 2.14
N HIS A 155 5.11 -5.55 1.83
CA HIS A 155 3.85 -4.88 1.51
C HIS A 155 3.54 -4.88 0.01
N LEU A 156 4.55 -4.77 -0.84
CA LEU A 156 4.41 -4.62 -2.30
C LEU A 156 3.56 -5.70 -2.97
N PRO A 157 3.66 -7.00 -2.63
CA PRO A 157 2.81 -8.01 -3.27
C PRO A 157 1.32 -7.71 -3.15
N ARG A 158 0.86 -7.19 -2.00
CA ARG A 158 -0.53 -6.80 -1.80
C ARG A 158 -0.89 -5.54 -2.57
N ALA A 159 -0.05 -4.53 -2.55
CA ALA A 159 -0.29 -3.27 -3.23
C ALA A 159 -0.38 -3.45 -4.75
N ILE A 160 0.56 -4.17 -5.33
CA ILE A 160 0.62 -4.44 -6.77
C ILE A 160 -0.54 -5.34 -7.22
N TYR A 161 -0.88 -6.37 -6.44
CA TYR A 161 -2.06 -7.19 -6.72
C TYR A 161 -3.33 -6.35 -6.81
N ILE A 162 -3.57 -5.49 -5.81
CA ILE A 162 -4.76 -4.62 -5.79
C ILE A 162 -4.75 -3.68 -6.99
N ALA A 163 -3.66 -2.95 -7.21
CA ALA A 163 -3.55 -1.96 -8.27
C ALA A 163 -3.83 -2.58 -9.65
N ARG A 164 -3.16 -3.69 -9.98
CA ARG A 164 -3.33 -4.36 -11.28
C ARG A 164 -4.70 -4.99 -11.45
N LYS A 165 -5.30 -5.54 -10.39
CA LYS A 165 -6.68 -6.07 -10.44
C LYS A 165 -7.74 -4.98 -10.57
N LEU A 166 -7.46 -3.77 -10.11
CA LEU A 166 -8.29 -2.60 -10.33
C LEU A 166 -8.09 -1.98 -11.73
N GLY A 167 -7.12 -2.43 -12.52
CA GLY A 167 -6.89 -1.98 -13.89
C GLY A 167 -5.74 -1.00 -14.08
N LEU A 168 -4.99 -0.64 -13.02
CA LEU A 168 -3.78 0.16 -13.13
C LEU A 168 -2.62 -0.68 -13.69
N ASN A 169 -1.83 -0.12 -14.59
CA ASN A 169 -0.56 -0.69 -14.99
C ASN A 169 0.51 -0.37 -13.93
N ALA A 170 0.44 -1.05 -12.78
CA ALA A 170 1.25 -0.76 -11.62
C ALA A 170 2.48 -1.65 -11.54
N VAL A 171 3.61 -1.04 -11.16
CA VAL A 171 4.83 -1.73 -10.74
C VAL A 171 5.22 -1.31 -9.33
N GLY A 172 5.98 -2.15 -8.63
CA GLY A 172 6.45 -1.87 -7.28
C GLY A 172 7.94 -1.58 -7.27
N TYR A 173 8.34 -0.61 -6.48
CA TYR A 173 9.74 -0.38 -6.14
C TYR A 173 9.96 -0.59 -4.66
N VAL A 174 10.94 -1.44 -4.33
CA VAL A 174 11.29 -1.75 -2.95
C VAL A 174 12.01 -0.56 -2.34
N ALA A 175 11.40 0.09 -1.35
CA ALA A 175 12.06 1.12 -0.56
C ALA A 175 13.18 0.49 0.29
N PRO A 176 14.46 0.84 0.08
CA PRO A 176 15.56 0.36 0.91
C PRO A 176 15.38 0.78 2.37
N GLU A 177 15.71 -0.10 3.30
CA GLU A 177 15.75 0.25 4.72
C GLU A 177 17.02 1.07 5.02
N ILE A 178 16.89 2.40 5.18
CA ILE A 178 17.99 3.29 5.56
C ILE A 178 18.47 2.96 6.98
N SER A 179 17.52 2.60 7.86
CA SER A 179 17.79 2.15 9.22
C SER A 179 17.21 0.75 9.42
N PRO A 180 18.07 -0.27 9.66
CA PRO A 180 17.59 -1.65 9.78
C PRO A 180 16.60 -1.85 10.92
N PHE A 181 15.52 -2.57 10.65
CA PHE A 181 14.53 -2.93 11.65
C PHE A 181 14.84 -4.27 12.31
N SER A 182 14.30 -4.48 13.52
CA SER A 182 14.50 -5.73 14.24
C SER A 182 13.82 -6.91 13.55
N LYS A 183 14.37 -8.12 13.69
CA LYS A 183 13.72 -9.36 13.20
C LYS A 183 12.29 -9.53 13.74
N LYS A 184 12.02 -9.11 14.99
CA LYS A 184 10.69 -9.16 15.60
C LYS A 184 9.71 -8.23 14.86
N THR A 185 10.16 -7.07 14.43
CA THR A 185 9.38 -6.11 13.64
C THR A 185 8.99 -6.73 12.29
N HIS A 186 9.94 -7.31 11.56
CA HIS A 186 9.67 -7.98 10.28
C HIS A 186 8.68 -9.14 10.43
N ILE A 187 8.81 -9.97 11.47
CA ILE A 187 7.86 -11.06 11.74
C ILE A 187 6.46 -10.49 11.98
N SER A 188 6.33 -9.44 12.80
CA SER A 188 5.04 -8.79 13.07
C SER A 188 4.39 -8.23 11.79
N TRP A 189 5.17 -7.58 10.94
CA TRP A 189 4.70 -7.07 9.66
C TRP A 189 4.23 -8.19 8.73
N ASN A 190 4.98 -9.28 8.61
CA ASN A 190 4.60 -10.41 7.77
C ASN A 190 3.31 -11.10 8.25
N ILE A 191 3.12 -11.25 9.57
CA ILE A 191 1.86 -11.79 10.14
C ILE A 191 0.68 -10.87 9.81
N ARG A 192 0.84 -9.57 9.98
CA ARG A 192 -0.19 -8.58 9.62
C ARG A 192 -0.52 -8.66 8.13
N GLU A 193 0.49 -8.72 7.28
CA GLU A 193 0.30 -8.78 5.83
C GLU A 193 -0.35 -10.08 5.37
N PHE A 194 -0.09 -11.21 6.04
CA PHE A 194 -0.78 -12.46 5.77
C PHE A 194 -2.31 -12.31 5.85
N LEU A 195 -2.81 -11.67 6.90
CA LEU A 195 -4.24 -11.41 7.08
C LEU A 195 -4.73 -10.30 6.15
N ALA A 196 -3.93 -9.25 5.95
CA ALA A 196 -4.28 -8.13 5.09
C ALA A 196 -4.42 -8.55 3.61
N ARG A 197 -3.62 -9.51 3.13
CA ARG A 197 -3.74 -10.09 1.79
C ARG A 197 -5.07 -10.81 1.63
N VAL A 198 -5.49 -11.62 2.61
CA VAL A 198 -6.80 -12.29 2.57
C VAL A 198 -7.94 -11.27 2.50
N LYS A 199 -7.93 -10.23 3.36
CA LYS A 199 -8.92 -9.15 3.30
C LYS A 199 -8.94 -8.48 1.93
N SER A 200 -7.77 -8.13 1.40
CA SER A 200 -7.64 -7.44 0.12
C SER A 200 -8.11 -8.28 -1.07
N PHE A 201 -7.91 -9.59 -1.02
CA PHE A 201 -8.43 -10.52 -2.02
C PHE A 201 -9.96 -10.40 -2.14
N PHE A 202 -10.66 -10.38 -1.03
CA PHE A 202 -12.12 -10.25 -1.03
C PHE A 202 -12.58 -8.84 -1.44
N LEU A 203 -11.88 -7.77 -1.01
CA LEU A 203 -12.20 -6.42 -1.45
C LEU A 203 -12.13 -6.28 -2.98
N VAL A 204 -11.08 -6.85 -3.58
CA VAL A 204 -10.92 -6.89 -5.05
C VAL A 204 -11.98 -7.76 -5.70
N ALA A 205 -12.23 -8.98 -5.18
CA ALA A 205 -13.19 -9.91 -5.75
C ALA A 205 -14.62 -9.37 -5.76
N PHE A 206 -14.99 -8.59 -4.75
CA PHE A 206 -16.32 -7.98 -4.64
C PHE A 206 -16.38 -6.55 -5.19
N ASN A 207 -15.30 -6.04 -5.76
CA ASN A 207 -15.19 -4.67 -6.27
C ASN A 207 -15.73 -3.65 -5.26
N ALA A 208 -15.26 -3.75 -4.01
CA ALA A 208 -15.75 -2.92 -2.92
C ALA A 208 -15.50 -1.44 -3.23
N LYS A 209 -16.50 -0.59 -2.98
CA LYS A 209 -16.32 0.86 -3.17
C LYS A 209 -15.49 1.44 -2.03
N PRO A 210 -14.64 2.46 -2.29
CA PRO A 210 -13.92 3.17 -1.25
C PRO A 210 -14.88 3.99 -0.38
N THR A 211 -14.43 4.34 0.81
CA THR A 211 -15.21 5.16 1.76
C THR A 211 -15.49 6.55 1.19
N TYR A 212 -14.50 7.16 0.52
CA TYR A 212 -14.62 8.47 -0.13
C TYR A 212 -14.00 8.42 -1.52
N LEU A 213 -14.74 8.93 -2.52
CA LEU A 213 -14.20 9.20 -3.85
C LEU A 213 -13.81 10.67 -4.00
N GLY A 214 -14.73 11.60 -3.76
CA GLY A 214 -14.51 13.04 -3.96
C GLY A 214 -14.46 13.45 -5.42
N GLU A 215 -13.96 14.66 -5.66
CA GLU A 215 -13.72 15.19 -6.99
C GLU A 215 -12.46 14.59 -7.62
N ALA A 216 -12.38 14.63 -8.95
CA ALA A 216 -11.21 14.15 -9.69
C ALA A 216 -10.10 15.21 -9.73
N PHE A 217 -8.88 14.79 -9.45
CA PHE A 217 -7.66 15.60 -9.58
C PHE A 217 -6.70 14.87 -10.55
N PRO A 218 -6.86 15.03 -11.87
CA PRO A 218 -6.07 14.30 -12.86
C PRO A 218 -4.56 14.47 -12.62
N ILE A 219 -3.81 13.38 -12.62
CA ILE A 219 -2.36 13.39 -12.36
C ILE A 219 -1.59 14.22 -13.39
N SER A 220 -2.14 14.45 -14.57
CA SER A 220 -1.59 15.32 -15.61
C SER A 220 -1.71 16.81 -15.29
N GLY A 221 -2.48 17.19 -14.27
CA GLY A 221 -2.73 18.56 -13.85
C GLY A 221 -1.68 19.13 -12.90
N ASP A 222 -2.11 20.16 -12.16
CA ASP A 222 -1.33 20.80 -11.10
C ASP A 222 -1.64 20.12 -9.75
N GLY A 223 -0.61 19.53 -9.14
CA GLY A 223 -0.74 18.80 -7.87
C GLY A 223 -1.28 19.63 -6.72
N ARG A 224 -1.05 20.95 -6.75
CA ARG A 224 -1.55 21.88 -5.72
C ARG A 224 -3.08 21.91 -5.62
N ALA A 225 -3.79 21.52 -6.68
CA ALA A 225 -5.25 21.39 -6.66
C ALA A 225 -5.74 20.30 -5.70
N SER A 226 -4.89 19.34 -5.35
CA SER A 226 -5.19 18.27 -4.39
C SER A 226 -4.77 18.60 -2.95
N TRP A 227 -4.21 19.78 -2.71
CA TRP A 227 -3.77 20.20 -1.38
C TRP A 227 -4.94 20.81 -0.58
N ASP A 228 -4.91 20.69 0.75
CA ASP A 228 -5.87 21.32 1.67
C ASP A 228 -5.65 22.83 1.80
#